data_210009be237d0542b1bfe0edd936c395
#
_entry.id   210009be237d0542b1bfe0edd936c395
#
_cell.length_a   1.000
_cell.length_b   1.000
_cell.length_c   1.000
_cell.angle_alpha   90.00
_cell.angle_beta   90.00
_cell.angle_gamma   90.00
#
_symmetry.space_group_name_H-M   'P 1'
#
loop_
_entity.id
_entity.type
_entity.pdbx_description
1 polymer ?
#
loop_
_entity_poly.entity_id
_entity_poly.type
_entity_poly.pdbx_seq_one_letter_code
_entity_poly.pdbx_strand_id
1 'polypeptide(L)'
;MLLKGDKWYQGKYLQGGLSDKTCSALLNLIENVDGVASLKNCIQNLPAHTVKDIIDDYENYEKEHGTVKGFNKTYKSVVGELRDTQTVGVAFMYFAKSALLGDEVGLGKTVQCAGLVNVIADEFKKRGSEFRFCFLTEISSIDQIRKKMVQFTGRYVKMLESGEQAVVKKYIKSFENGNHCSVVGGHSLLNSSEFLIHTSKNPFDLFIIDESSIIKNTTSDIFKNTKAILKYHERKILLNATPLEQNVLEFYNQLDLLDDTFLPTLADFKKRDCIMKQGVFGFNEIAGYKNTEEFKTAVSFRYIARTRASLGAQYVDNSYKVLLVPLSDVQKRLIKKTTLYSMVHDYPPGVDRTVEFNTTTTPKAAALLKIMNSIDVSTSKALVYCRFVDCQQKLKGLLEENGYRVAVLNGTTKVKEKNETLDKFLSNGYDVLITNIQRGLDLNNVDTCIMYTIDPNPQKMVQFEGRMTRDFNVMYKSLYLLVSMGKEKKFVEETLKLRVDAAVDFVNQGKSMTVAALKERDNIEMFEG
;
A
#
# COMPACT_ATOMS: atom_id res chain seq x y z
N MET A 1 9.14 31.17 -19.26
CA MET A 1 8.60 31.65 -17.96
C MET A 1 8.37 30.51 -17.00
N LEU A 2 9.39 29.67 -16.88
CA LEU A 2 9.55 28.49 -15.99
C LEU A 2 9.97 28.89 -14.57
N LEU A 3 10.22 30.15 -14.35
CA LEU A 3 11.12 30.64 -13.31
C LEU A 3 10.54 30.78 -11.89
N LYS A 4 9.23 30.77 -11.70
CA LYS A 4 8.66 30.85 -10.34
C LYS A 4 8.54 29.48 -9.67
N GLY A 5 8.27 28.43 -10.44
CA GLY A 5 8.24 27.06 -9.96
C GLY A 5 9.62 26.55 -9.58
N ASP A 6 10.60 26.74 -10.46
CA ASP A 6 11.98 26.32 -10.20
C ASP A 6 12.60 27.00 -8.99
N LYS A 7 12.36 28.27 -8.78
CA LYS A 7 12.80 28.98 -7.57
C LYS A 7 12.11 28.46 -6.31
N TRP A 8 10.89 28.00 -6.41
CA TRP A 8 10.17 27.48 -5.26
C TRP A 8 10.73 26.12 -4.83
N TYR A 9 11.01 25.22 -5.75
CA TYR A 9 11.70 23.98 -5.46
C TYR A 9 13.19 24.18 -5.12
N GLN A 10 13.89 25.08 -5.77
CA GLN A 10 15.32 25.36 -5.55
C GLN A 10 15.57 26.24 -4.34
N GLY A 11 14.73 27.21 -4.04
CA GLY A 11 14.96 28.22 -3.00
C GLY A 11 15.08 27.67 -1.57
N LYS A 12 14.55 26.48 -1.31
CA LYS A 12 14.68 25.78 -0.02
C LYS A 12 15.84 24.79 0.02
N TYR A 13 16.40 24.43 -1.13
CA TYR A 13 17.42 23.39 -1.26
C TYR A 13 18.85 23.90 -1.12
N LEU A 14 19.09 25.19 -1.27
CA LEU A 14 20.44 25.72 -1.46
C LEU A 14 21.07 26.38 -0.23
N GLN A 15 20.37 26.52 0.87
CA GLN A 15 20.97 27.09 2.09
C GLN A 15 21.32 25.97 3.10
N GLY A 16 22.48 25.36 2.94
CA GLY A 16 23.07 24.48 3.93
C GLY A 16 23.22 23.01 3.54
N GLY A 17 23.30 22.71 2.24
CA GLY A 17 23.54 21.34 1.76
C GLY A 17 24.91 20.79 2.18
N LEU A 18 24.99 19.47 2.36
CA LEU A 18 26.21 18.73 2.59
C LEU A 18 27.23 18.94 1.48
N SER A 19 28.50 18.98 1.83
CA SER A 19 29.55 18.85 0.84
C SER A 19 29.45 17.49 0.13
N ASP A 20 29.77 17.41 -1.15
CA ASP A 20 29.76 16.16 -1.92
C ASP A 20 30.58 15.05 -1.24
N LYS A 21 31.61 15.40 -0.50
CA LYS A 21 32.47 14.49 0.26
C LYS A 21 31.73 13.79 1.41
N THR A 22 30.87 14.52 2.09
CA THR A 22 30.06 14.00 3.20
C THR A 22 28.88 13.16 2.72
N CYS A 23 28.22 13.60 1.64
CA CYS A 23 27.22 12.79 0.95
C CYS A 23 27.81 11.46 0.47
N SER A 24 29.02 11.50 -0.12
CA SER A 24 29.72 10.32 -0.60
C SER A 24 30.08 9.36 0.54
N ALA A 25 30.53 9.86 1.69
CA ALA A 25 30.86 9.03 2.85
C ALA A 25 29.62 8.30 3.40
N LEU A 26 28.46 8.98 3.51
CA LEU A 26 27.21 8.36 3.94
C LEU A 26 26.64 7.39 2.89
N LEU A 27 26.84 7.68 1.60
CA LEU A 27 26.35 6.85 0.51
C LEU A 27 27.22 5.61 0.26
N ASN A 28 28.52 5.68 0.50
CA ASN A 28 29.41 4.51 0.44
C ASN A 28 29.03 3.41 1.44
N LEU A 29 28.22 3.75 2.46
CA LEU A 29 27.65 2.77 3.38
C LEU A 29 26.49 1.96 2.78
N ILE A 30 25.90 2.42 1.66
CA ILE A 30 24.64 1.93 1.11
C ILE A 30 24.79 1.64 -0.40
N GLU A 31 26.02 1.39 -0.87
CA GLU A 31 26.30 1.15 -2.29
C GLU A 31 25.40 0.08 -2.90
N ASN A 32 24.82 0.39 -4.08
CA ASN A 32 24.06 -0.49 -4.94
C ASN A 32 22.68 -0.94 -4.43
N VAL A 33 22.01 -0.15 -3.59
CA VAL A 33 20.64 -0.45 -3.12
C VAL A 33 19.62 0.51 -3.72
N ASP A 34 18.44 -0.02 -4.07
CA ASP A 34 17.35 0.76 -4.61
C ASP A 34 16.84 1.82 -3.59
N GLY A 35 16.52 3.03 -4.07
CA GLY A 35 16.11 4.15 -3.22
C GLY A 35 17.25 5.06 -2.73
N VAL A 36 18.51 4.78 -3.09
CA VAL A 36 19.67 5.60 -2.71
C VAL A 36 19.53 7.04 -3.23
N ALA A 37 18.97 7.25 -4.41
CA ALA A 37 18.75 8.59 -4.95
C ALA A 37 17.83 9.44 -4.05
N SER A 38 16.73 8.86 -3.55
CA SER A 38 15.82 9.53 -2.62
C SER A 38 16.50 9.81 -1.27
N LEU A 39 17.29 8.86 -0.77
CA LEU A 39 18.08 9.06 0.45
C LEU A 39 19.12 10.17 0.27
N LYS A 40 19.83 10.20 -0.86
CA LYS A 40 20.78 11.27 -1.20
C LYS A 40 20.11 12.63 -1.20
N ASN A 41 18.95 12.76 -1.86
CA ASN A 41 18.20 14.01 -1.89
C ASN A 41 17.71 14.41 -0.48
N CYS A 42 17.29 13.44 0.33
CA CYS A 42 16.93 13.69 1.72
C CYS A 42 18.11 14.26 2.52
N ILE A 43 19.28 13.64 2.44
CA ILE A 43 20.49 14.06 3.15
C ILE A 43 20.93 15.45 2.68
N GLN A 44 20.91 15.74 1.38
CA GLN A 44 21.29 17.04 0.82
C GLN A 44 20.39 18.20 1.28
N ASN A 45 19.18 17.91 1.72
CA ASN A 45 18.23 18.90 2.22
C ASN A 45 18.26 19.07 3.75
N LEU A 46 19.14 18.39 4.45
CA LEU A 46 19.31 18.58 5.89
C LEU A 46 20.06 19.90 6.19
N PRO A 47 19.74 20.58 7.30
CA PRO A 47 20.56 21.69 7.78
C PRO A 47 21.99 21.25 8.08
N ALA A 48 22.97 22.08 7.73
CA ALA A 48 24.39 21.75 7.86
C ALA A 48 24.82 21.32 9.27
N HIS A 49 24.24 21.92 10.33
CA HIS A 49 24.50 21.52 11.72
C HIS A 49 23.99 20.11 12.04
N THR A 50 22.80 19.76 11.56
CA THR A 50 22.22 18.40 11.77
C THR A 50 23.10 17.32 11.16
N VAL A 51 23.72 17.64 10.03
CA VAL A 51 24.61 16.73 9.34
C VAL A 51 25.91 16.55 10.10
N LYS A 52 26.46 17.64 10.62
CA LYS A 52 27.68 17.58 11.45
C LYS A 52 27.41 16.68 12.67
N ASP A 53 26.30 16.85 13.34
CA ASP A 53 25.92 16.02 14.49
C ASP A 53 25.83 14.53 14.12
N ILE A 54 25.28 14.21 12.94
CA ILE A 54 25.19 12.82 12.43
C ILE A 54 26.57 12.25 12.12
N ILE A 55 27.47 13.04 11.55
CA ILE A 55 28.82 12.60 11.24
C ILE A 55 29.62 12.39 12.52
N ASP A 56 29.55 13.35 13.44
CA ASP A 56 30.22 13.28 14.73
C ASP A 56 29.73 12.05 15.53
N ASP A 57 28.41 11.78 15.53
CA ASP A 57 27.83 10.58 16.13
C ASP A 57 28.31 9.29 15.45
N TYR A 58 28.41 9.29 14.12
CA TYR A 58 28.88 8.14 13.35
C TYR A 58 30.38 7.90 13.57
N GLU A 59 31.22 8.93 13.50
CA GLU A 59 32.67 8.82 13.75
C GLU A 59 32.97 8.37 15.19
N ASN A 60 32.21 8.85 16.16
CA ASN A 60 32.30 8.41 17.54
C ASN A 60 31.89 6.94 17.70
N TYR A 61 30.83 6.53 17.01
CA TYR A 61 30.40 5.13 17.01
C TYR A 61 31.46 4.21 16.36
N GLU A 62 32.09 4.62 15.25
CA GLU A 62 33.17 3.85 14.62
C GLU A 62 34.40 3.73 15.54
N LYS A 63 34.75 4.77 16.26
CA LYS A 63 35.86 4.74 17.23
C LYS A 63 35.59 3.77 18.38
N GLU A 64 34.34 3.69 18.85
CA GLU A 64 33.97 2.81 19.97
C GLU A 64 33.76 1.34 19.56
N HIS A 65 33.30 1.07 18.34
CA HIS A 65 32.82 -0.24 17.92
C HIS A 65 33.54 -0.85 16.71
N GLY A 66 34.56 -0.13 16.15
CA GLY A 66 35.26 -0.51 14.92
C GLY A 66 34.44 -0.24 13.66
N THR A 67 35.08 -0.37 12.49
CA THR A 67 34.50 -0.06 11.19
C THR A 67 33.19 -0.80 10.97
N VAL A 68 32.08 -0.08 10.91
CA VAL A 68 30.76 -0.65 10.75
C VAL A 68 30.38 -0.65 9.26
N LYS A 69 30.28 -1.81 8.68
CA LYS A 69 29.63 -1.93 7.37
C LYS A 69 28.12 -1.68 7.54
N GLY A 70 27.70 -0.45 7.26
CA GLY A 70 26.33 -0.01 7.18
C GLY A 70 25.55 0.05 8.50
N PHE A 71 24.37 0.64 8.45
CA PHE A 71 23.37 0.70 9.51
C PHE A 71 22.99 -0.68 10.10
N ASN A 72 23.29 -1.77 9.39
CA ASN A 72 22.94 -3.15 9.76
C ASN A 72 23.47 -3.62 11.11
N LYS A 73 24.59 -3.10 11.61
CA LYS A 73 25.14 -3.55 12.90
C LYS A 73 24.51 -2.85 14.10
N THR A 74 24.00 -1.64 13.92
CA THR A 74 23.36 -0.86 14.99
C THR A 74 21.93 -1.35 15.27
N TYR A 75 21.31 -2.05 14.30
CA TYR A 75 19.91 -2.45 14.34
C TYR A 75 19.71 -3.96 14.35
N LYS A 76 20.58 -4.68 15.04
CA LYS A 76 20.20 -6.03 15.47
C LYS A 76 18.96 -5.88 16.34
N SER A 77 17.81 -6.00 15.69
CA SER A 77 16.52 -6.11 16.39
C SER A 77 16.60 -7.32 17.33
N VAL A 78 15.77 -7.34 18.33
CA VAL A 78 15.65 -8.47 19.25
C VAL A 78 15.48 -9.79 18.50
N VAL A 79 15.00 -9.75 17.23
CA VAL A 79 14.84 -10.93 16.37
C VAL A 79 15.13 -10.54 14.92
N GLY A 80 16.32 -10.87 14.41
CA GLY A 80 16.68 -10.79 12.99
C GLY A 80 17.43 -9.55 12.56
N GLU A 81 17.93 -9.58 11.32
CA GLU A 81 18.64 -8.47 10.67
C GLU A 81 17.75 -7.84 9.60
N LEU A 82 17.85 -6.51 9.44
CA LEU A 82 17.21 -5.82 8.33
C LEU A 82 17.91 -6.21 7.02
N ARG A 83 17.15 -6.37 5.95
CA ARG A 83 17.71 -6.47 4.60
C ARG A 83 18.28 -5.11 4.18
N ASP A 84 19.22 -5.10 3.24
CA ASP A 84 19.83 -3.85 2.77
C ASP A 84 18.81 -2.81 2.31
N THR A 85 17.80 -3.26 1.56
CA THR A 85 16.68 -2.41 1.13
C THR A 85 15.88 -1.84 2.30
N GLN A 86 15.65 -2.63 3.34
CA GLN A 86 14.96 -2.18 4.55
C GLN A 86 15.81 -1.19 5.34
N THR A 87 17.11 -1.41 5.37
CA THR A 87 18.07 -0.48 5.98
C THR A 87 18.03 0.90 5.31
N VAL A 88 18.01 0.95 3.97
CA VAL A 88 17.84 2.21 3.23
C VAL A 88 16.54 2.90 3.60
N GLY A 89 15.44 2.17 3.72
CA GLY A 89 14.15 2.75 4.10
C GLY A 89 14.15 3.29 5.53
N VAL A 90 14.81 2.59 6.49
CA VAL A 90 14.98 3.08 7.87
C VAL A 90 15.81 4.37 7.88
N ALA A 91 16.96 4.39 7.20
CA ALA A 91 17.81 5.56 7.09
C ALA A 91 17.06 6.75 6.46
N PHE A 92 16.31 6.49 5.36
CA PHE A 92 15.51 7.53 4.72
C PHE A 92 14.48 8.14 5.69
N MET A 93 13.66 7.31 6.37
CA MET A 93 12.66 7.80 7.33
C MET A 93 13.31 8.53 8.53
N TYR A 94 14.48 8.07 8.96
CA TYR A 94 15.22 8.70 10.05
C TYR A 94 15.66 10.12 9.68
N PHE A 95 16.31 10.30 8.52
CA PHE A 95 16.79 11.60 8.06
C PHE A 95 15.69 12.53 7.60
N ALA A 96 14.68 12.01 6.89
CA ALA A 96 13.55 12.80 6.43
C ALA A 96 12.69 13.34 7.57
N LYS A 97 12.67 12.64 8.73
CA LYS A 97 11.77 12.90 9.88
C LYS A 97 10.28 12.85 9.52
N SER A 98 9.89 13.42 8.38
CA SER A 98 8.53 13.39 7.82
C SER A 98 8.61 12.74 6.46
N ALA A 99 8.06 11.53 6.29
CA ALA A 99 8.20 10.75 5.08
C ALA A 99 6.98 9.89 4.75
N LEU A 100 6.78 9.65 3.45
CA LEU A 100 5.88 8.63 2.92
C LEU A 100 6.71 7.47 2.38
N LEU A 101 6.59 6.31 3.01
CA LEU A 101 7.19 5.06 2.57
C LEU A 101 6.20 4.31 1.67
N GLY A 102 6.48 4.34 0.37
CA GLY A 102 5.64 3.80 -0.71
C GLY A 102 5.99 2.38 -1.15
N ASP A 103 6.83 1.67 -0.41
CA ASP A 103 7.29 0.33 -0.76
C ASP A 103 6.13 -0.62 -1.09
N GLU A 104 6.34 -1.46 -2.10
CA GLU A 104 5.38 -2.47 -2.51
C GLU A 104 4.96 -3.38 -1.36
N VAL A 105 3.77 -3.96 -1.47
CA VAL A 105 3.26 -4.94 -0.48
C VAL A 105 4.24 -6.11 -0.35
N GLY A 106 4.57 -6.50 0.88
CA GLY A 106 5.50 -7.59 1.16
C GLY A 106 6.96 -7.18 1.36
N LEU A 107 7.37 -5.95 1.07
CA LEU A 107 8.75 -5.48 1.30
C LEU A 107 9.07 -5.18 2.77
N GLY A 108 8.11 -5.36 3.68
CA GLY A 108 8.34 -5.29 5.12
C GLY A 108 8.32 -3.87 5.69
N LYS A 109 7.41 -3.01 5.23
CA LYS A 109 7.22 -1.64 5.78
C LYS A 109 7.11 -1.63 7.31
N THR A 110 6.36 -2.56 7.90
CA THR A 110 6.23 -2.67 9.37
C THR A 110 7.58 -2.98 10.05
N VAL A 111 8.41 -3.82 9.43
CA VAL A 111 9.75 -4.17 9.94
C VAL A 111 10.67 -2.94 9.87
N GLN A 112 10.59 -2.18 8.79
CA GLN A 112 11.33 -0.91 8.65
C GLN A 112 10.90 0.11 9.71
N CYS A 113 9.60 0.21 10.03
CA CYS A 113 9.13 1.05 11.13
C CYS A 113 9.65 0.58 12.49
N ALA A 114 9.70 -0.73 12.73
CA ALA A 114 10.30 -1.27 13.95
C ALA A 114 11.81 -0.94 14.04
N GLY A 115 12.53 -1.04 12.93
CA GLY A 115 13.91 -0.58 12.83
C GLY A 115 14.05 0.90 13.18
N LEU A 116 13.21 1.76 12.61
CA LEU A 116 13.19 3.19 12.92
C LEU A 116 12.91 3.46 14.40
N VAL A 117 11.95 2.74 14.99
CA VAL A 117 11.63 2.83 16.44
C VAL A 117 12.87 2.51 17.27
N ASN A 118 13.62 1.45 16.94
CA ASN A 118 14.82 1.07 17.68
C ASN A 118 15.89 2.16 17.61
N VAL A 119 16.13 2.71 16.41
CA VAL A 119 17.11 3.80 16.22
C VAL A 119 16.79 4.99 17.10
N ILE A 120 15.59 5.52 16.99
CA ILE A 120 15.20 6.74 17.72
C ILE A 120 15.17 6.44 19.23
N ALA A 121 14.69 5.27 19.63
CA ALA A 121 14.66 4.90 21.04
C ALA A 121 16.04 4.78 21.67
N ASP A 122 17.05 4.33 20.91
CA ASP A 122 18.44 4.27 21.39
C ASP A 122 19.03 5.67 21.59
N GLU A 123 18.69 6.63 20.73
CA GLU A 123 19.06 8.04 20.94
C GLU A 123 18.42 8.62 22.21
N PHE A 124 17.11 8.37 22.41
CA PHE A 124 16.42 8.84 23.61
C PHE A 124 17.02 8.22 24.88
N LYS A 125 17.36 6.92 24.82
CA LYS A 125 18.04 6.22 25.92
C LYS A 125 19.40 6.84 26.25
N LYS A 126 20.21 7.16 25.24
CA LYS A 126 21.52 7.83 25.42
C LYS A 126 21.36 9.21 26.08
N ARG A 127 20.24 9.90 25.84
CA ARG A 127 19.89 11.19 26.43
C ARG A 127 19.22 11.07 27.80
N GLY A 128 18.97 9.85 28.30
CA GLY A 128 18.24 9.61 29.54
C GLY A 128 16.75 9.93 29.48
N SER A 129 16.18 9.98 28.29
CA SER A 129 14.78 10.34 28.04
C SER A 129 13.95 9.13 27.63
N GLU A 130 12.64 9.17 27.90
CA GLU A 130 11.68 8.17 27.45
C GLU A 130 11.25 8.43 26.02
N PHE A 131 11.14 7.37 25.23
CA PHE A 131 10.65 7.41 23.85
C PHE A 131 9.29 6.75 23.70
N ARG A 132 8.37 7.42 23.02
CA ARG A 132 7.01 6.93 22.75
C ARG A 132 6.66 7.10 21.29
N PHE A 133 6.04 6.07 20.72
CA PHE A 133 5.49 6.15 19.37
C PHE A 133 3.99 5.81 19.33
N CYS A 134 3.31 6.33 18.31
CA CYS A 134 1.96 5.97 17.94
C CYS A 134 1.97 5.35 16.55
N PHE A 135 1.37 4.18 16.40
CA PHE A 135 1.22 3.48 15.12
C PHE A 135 -0.26 3.24 14.85
N LEU A 136 -0.84 3.93 13.87
CA LEU A 136 -2.24 3.76 13.48
C LEU A 136 -2.35 2.89 12.23
N THR A 137 -3.29 1.96 12.25
CA THR A 137 -3.54 1.01 11.16
C THR A 137 -5.02 0.65 11.06
N GLU A 138 -5.39 -0.20 10.12
CA GLU A 138 -6.74 -0.75 10.05
C GLU A 138 -7.06 -1.64 11.25
N ILE A 139 -8.32 -1.63 11.69
CA ILE A 139 -8.79 -2.41 12.86
C ILE A 139 -8.39 -3.88 12.75
N SER A 140 -8.54 -4.47 11.56
CA SER A 140 -8.20 -5.87 11.31
C SER A 140 -6.70 -6.21 11.47
N SER A 141 -5.84 -5.20 11.47
CA SER A 141 -4.38 -5.35 11.50
C SER A 141 -3.74 -4.97 12.83
N ILE A 142 -4.51 -4.37 13.76
CA ILE A 142 -3.97 -3.81 15.02
C ILE A 142 -3.19 -4.87 15.82
N ASP A 143 -3.77 -6.04 16.08
CA ASP A 143 -3.11 -7.06 16.90
C ASP A 143 -1.86 -7.63 16.20
N GLN A 144 -1.93 -7.85 14.89
CA GLN A 144 -0.79 -8.32 14.11
C GLN A 144 0.36 -7.32 14.13
N ILE A 145 0.07 -6.02 13.92
CA ILE A 145 1.07 -4.95 13.96
C ILE A 145 1.65 -4.83 15.37
N ARG A 146 0.81 -4.84 16.40
CA ARG A 146 1.26 -4.80 17.80
C ARG A 146 2.23 -5.95 18.12
N LYS A 147 1.87 -7.18 17.75
CA LYS A 147 2.73 -8.35 17.95
C LYS A 147 4.08 -8.19 17.25
N LYS A 148 4.08 -7.71 16.00
CA LYS A 148 5.32 -7.44 15.26
C LYS A 148 6.15 -6.33 15.91
N MET A 149 5.51 -5.23 16.33
CA MET A 149 6.23 -4.14 17.00
C MET A 149 6.87 -4.63 18.31
N VAL A 150 6.13 -5.40 19.14
CA VAL A 150 6.70 -6.01 20.37
C VAL A 150 7.84 -6.97 20.03
N GLN A 151 7.66 -7.83 19.02
CA GLN A 151 8.66 -8.81 18.59
C GLN A 151 9.97 -8.15 18.15
N PHE A 152 9.88 -7.14 17.29
CA PHE A 152 11.07 -6.54 16.67
C PHE A 152 11.70 -5.43 17.50
N THR A 153 10.96 -4.82 18.45
CA THR A 153 11.49 -3.73 19.27
C THR A 153 11.78 -4.14 20.73
N GLY A 154 11.23 -5.25 21.19
CA GLY A 154 11.30 -5.69 22.59
C GLY A 154 10.56 -4.75 23.56
N ARG A 155 9.74 -3.83 23.06
CA ARG A 155 9.07 -2.78 23.85
C ARG A 155 7.62 -3.13 24.12
N TYR A 156 7.14 -2.76 25.30
CA TYR A 156 5.72 -2.82 25.57
C TYR A 156 4.95 -1.81 24.72
N VAL A 157 3.88 -2.27 24.09
CA VAL A 157 3.02 -1.45 23.22
C VAL A 157 1.56 -1.69 23.60
N LYS A 158 0.87 -0.63 23.96
CA LYS A 158 -0.55 -0.67 24.32
C LYS A 158 -1.41 -0.69 23.07
N MET A 159 -2.44 -1.53 23.07
CA MET A 159 -3.43 -1.60 22.01
C MET A 159 -4.61 -0.67 22.30
N LEU A 160 -5.02 0.13 21.31
CA LEU A 160 -6.24 0.94 21.32
C LEU A 160 -7.11 0.54 20.14
N GLU A 161 -8.08 -0.33 20.37
CA GLU A 161 -8.87 -0.94 19.29
C GLU A 161 -9.79 0.04 18.58
N SER A 162 -10.30 1.04 19.28
CA SER A 162 -11.25 2.00 18.72
C SER A 162 -11.04 3.42 19.22
N GLY A 163 -11.59 4.39 18.48
CA GLY A 163 -11.69 5.79 18.89
C GLY A 163 -12.86 6.07 19.82
N GLU A 164 -13.53 5.05 20.33
CA GLU A 164 -14.63 5.22 21.29
C GLU A 164 -14.18 5.97 22.55
N GLN A 165 -15.00 6.89 22.99
CA GLN A 165 -14.68 7.80 24.09
C GLN A 165 -14.25 7.05 25.37
N ALA A 166 -14.91 5.94 25.71
CA ALA A 166 -14.60 5.16 26.89
C ALA A 166 -13.18 4.54 26.82
N VAL A 167 -12.80 4.02 25.65
CA VAL A 167 -11.48 3.42 25.40
C VAL A 167 -10.39 4.48 25.51
N VAL A 168 -10.59 5.62 24.85
CA VAL A 168 -9.65 6.73 24.85
C VAL A 168 -9.51 7.36 26.24
N LYS A 169 -10.60 7.61 26.97
CA LYS A 169 -10.56 8.14 28.36
C LYS A 169 -9.80 7.20 29.31
N LYS A 170 -9.98 5.88 29.15
CA LYS A 170 -9.22 4.89 29.95
C LYS A 170 -7.72 4.98 29.67
N TYR A 171 -7.33 5.19 28.41
CA TYR A 171 -5.94 5.42 28.03
C TYR A 171 -5.39 6.71 28.65
N ILE A 172 -6.10 7.83 28.49
CA ILE A 172 -5.70 9.14 29.03
C ILE A 172 -5.51 9.06 30.55
N LYS A 173 -6.47 8.47 31.28
CA LYS A 173 -6.36 8.26 32.72
C LYS A 173 -5.14 7.40 33.10
N SER A 174 -4.83 6.38 32.32
CA SER A 174 -3.63 5.56 32.55
C SER A 174 -2.35 6.37 32.32
N PHE A 175 -2.34 7.26 31.33
CA PHE A 175 -1.23 8.16 31.05
C PHE A 175 -1.02 9.18 32.20
N GLU A 176 -2.08 9.80 32.68
CA GLU A 176 -2.06 10.75 33.80
C GLU A 176 -1.55 10.10 35.10
N ASN A 177 -1.74 8.78 35.25
CA ASN A 177 -1.20 7.98 36.35
C ASN A 177 0.27 7.56 36.15
N GLY A 178 0.99 8.18 35.19
CA GLY A 178 2.41 7.93 34.94
C GLY A 178 2.72 6.75 34.00
N ASN A 179 1.70 6.13 33.38
CA ASN A 179 1.94 5.05 32.44
C ASN A 179 2.11 5.59 31.01
N HIS A 180 3.29 6.10 30.70
CA HIS A 180 3.64 6.69 29.42
C HIS A 180 4.09 5.62 28.45
N CYS A 181 3.15 4.97 27.73
CA CYS A 181 3.46 3.88 26.82
C CYS A 181 3.25 4.26 25.33
N SER A 182 3.97 3.56 24.46
CA SER A 182 3.69 3.56 23.03
C SER A 182 2.36 2.88 22.70
N VAL A 183 1.76 3.25 21.57
CA VAL A 183 0.41 2.83 21.19
C VAL A 183 0.40 2.25 19.78
N VAL A 184 -0.33 1.14 19.59
CA VAL A 184 -0.82 0.69 18.28
C VAL A 184 -2.34 0.76 18.32
N GLY A 185 -2.95 1.44 17.36
CA GLY A 185 -4.40 1.66 17.35
C GLY A 185 -5.02 1.75 15.97
N GLY A 186 -6.35 1.86 15.95
CA GLY A 186 -7.13 1.99 14.74
C GLY A 186 -7.17 3.42 14.20
N HIS A 187 -7.38 3.57 12.90
CA HIS A 187 -7.58 4.88 12.25
C HIS A 187 -8.74 5.69 12.85
N SER A 188 -9.72 5.03 13.50
CA SER A 188 -10.82 5.70 14.19
C SER A 188 -10.38 6.66 15.30
N LEU A 189 -9.16 6.48 15.82
CA LEU A 189 -8.55 7.42 16.77
C LEU A 189 -8.37 8.82 16.18
N LEU A 190 -8.18 8.94 14.87
CA LEU A 190 -8.08 10.22 14.16
C LEU A 190 -9.40 11.01 14.17
N ASN A 191 -10.53 10.37 14.49
CA ASN A 191 -11.83 11.02 14.64
C ASN A 191 -12.24 11.22 16.12
N SER A 192 -11.39 10.82 17.08
CA SER A 192 -11.66 11.01 18.50
C SER A 192 -11.14 12.36 18.97
N SER A 193 -12.05 13.27 19.36
CA SER A 193 -11.69 14.59 19.89
C SER A 193 -10.81 14.50 21.15
N GLU A 194 -11.09 13.54 22.03
CA GLU A 194 -10.29 13.33 23.24
C GLU A 194 -8.86 12.89 22.90
N PHE A 195 -8.70 11.98 21.93
CA PHE A 195 -7.38 11.55 21.49
C PHE A 195 -6.61 12.70 20.84
N LEU A 196 -7.26 13.50 19.99
CA LEU A 196 -6.65 14.66 19.33
C LEU A 196 -6.18 15.71 20.36
N ILE A 197 -7.04 16.05 21.34
CA ILE A 197 -6.69 17.00 22.40
C ILE A 197 -5.55 16.46 23.27
N HIS A 198 -5.59 15.19 23.63
CA HIS A 198 -4.55 14.57 24.45
C HIS A 198 -3.19 14.58 23.73
N THR A 199 -3.16 14.15 22.47
CA THR A 199 -1.91 14.05 21.71
C THR A 199 -1.36 15.39 21.29
N SER A 200 -2.18 16.43 21.15
CA SER A 200 -1.70 17.80 20.92
C SER A 200 -0.94 18.38 22.14
N LYS A 201 -1.31 17.96 23.35
CA LYS A 201 -0.64 18.36 24.60
C LYS A 201 0.53 17.45 24.97
N ASN A 202 0.46 16.19 24.58
CA ASN A 202 1.42 15.14 24.89
C ASN A 202 1.83 14.40 23.61
N PRO A 203 2.55 15.06 22.68
CA PRO A 203 2.88 14.47 21.39
C PRO A 203 3.73 13.22 21.55
N PHE A 204 3.57 12.28 20.63
CA PHE A 204 4.46 11.15 20.50
C PHE A 204 5.75 11.59 19.77
N ASP A 205 6.87 10.99 20.10
CA ASP A 205 8.15 11.28 19.45
C ASP A 205 8.19 10.79 18.00
N LEU A 206 7.35 9.79 17.69
CA LEU A 206 7.16 9.27 16.35
C LEU A 206 5.67 8.91 16.12
N PHE A 207 5.08 9.47 15.07
CA PHE A 207 3.69 9.19 14.67
C PHE A 207 3.64 8.49 13.32
N ILE A 208 3.10 7.28 13.28
CA ILE A 208 3.05 6.44 12.08
C ILE A 208 1.60 6.19 11.71
N ILE A 209 1.26 6.38 10.42
CA ILE A 209 -0.05 6.03 9.86
C ILE A 209 0.16 5.04 8.74
N ASP A 210 -0.26 3.81 8.94
CA ASP A 210 -0.26 2.76 7.93
C ASP A 210 -1.52 2.84 7.05
N GLU A 211 -1.42 2.40 5.81
CA GLU A 211 -2.50 2.50 4.80
C GLU A 211 -3.06 3.93 4.70
N SER A 212 -2.16 4.90 4.52
CA SER A 212 -2.50 6.34 4.53
C SER A 212 -3.44 6.78 3.41
N SER A 213 -3.88 5.87 2.53
CA SER A 213 -4.97 6.14 1.58
C SER A 213 -6.29 6.60 2.24
N ILE A 214 -6.48 6.31 3.53
CA ILE A 214 -7.65 6.79 4.29
C ILE A 214 -7.68 8.32 4.43
N ILE A 215 -6.53 8.97 4.37
CA ILE A 215 -6.36 10.42 4.52
C ILE A 215 -6.08 11.15 3.20
N LYS A 216 -6.47 10.59 2.07
CA LYS A 216 -6.23 11.17 0.74
C LYS A 216 -7.21 12.26 0.31
N ASN A 217 -8.37 12.33 0.96
CA ASN A 217 -9.45 13.26 0.60
C ASN A 217 -9.47 14.48 1.53
N THR A 218 -9.10 15.63 1.02
CA THR A 218 -9.02 16.90 1.78
C THR A 218 -10.34 17.38 2.37
N THR A 219 -11.48 16.95 1.83
CA THR A 219 -12.81 17.34 2.33
C THR A 219 -13.27 16.50 3.52
N SER A 220 -12.66 15.33 3.75
CA SER A 220 -13.03 14.44 4.85
C SER A 220 -12.58 14.96 6.22
N ASP A 221 -13.37 14.68 7.25
CA ASP A 221 -13.03 15.06 8.61
C ASP A 221 -11.75 14.36 9.09
N ILE A 222 -11.54 13.10 8.70
CA ILE A 222 -10.32 12.37 9.04
C ILE A 222 -9.06 13.05 8.47
N PHE A 223 -9.12 13.63 7.25
CA PHE A 223 -8.01 14.39 6.69
C PHE A 223 -7.73 15.65 7.52
N LYS A 224 -8.77 16.45 7.81
CA LYS A 224 -8.65 17.70 8.57
C LYS A 224 -8.11 17.44 9.98
N ASN A 225 -8.63 16.43 10.65
CA ASN A 225 -8.17 16.01 11.97
C ASN A 225 -6.72 15.53 11.94
N THR A 226 -6.36 14.72 10.94
CA THR A 226 -4.98 14.26 10.75
C THR A 226 -4.03 15.44 10.52
N LYS A 227 -4.42 16.40 9.67
CA LYS A 227 -3.62 17.62 9.45
C LYS A 227 -3.44 18.41 10.74
N ALA A 228 -4.47 18.50 11.57
CA ALA A 228 -4.42 19.19 12.86
C ALA A 228 -3.47 18.50 13.85
N ILE A 229 -3.55 17.17 13.98
CA ILE A 229 -2.72 16.41 14.94
C ILE A 229 -1.25 16.35 14.51
N LEU A 230 -0.97 16.16 13.22
CA LEU A 230 0.40 16.00 12.72
C LEU A 230 1.26 17.27 12.89
N LYS A 231 0.65 18.44 13.10
CA LYS A 231 1.38 19.68 13.41
C LYS A 231 2.18 19.63 14.71
N TYR A 232 1.75 18.80 15.66
CA TYR A 232 2.38 18.68 16.98
C TYR A 232 3.47 17.61 17.03
N HIS A 233 3.66 16.84 15.94
CA HIS A 233 4.60 15.74 15.86
C HIS A 233 5.78 16.08 14.96
N GLU A 234 7.00 16.02 15.50
CA GLU A 234 8.22 16.30 14.72
C GLU A 234 8.49 15.19 13.69
N ARG A 235 8.32 13.92 14.10
CA ARG A 235 8.53 12.75 13.23
C ARG A 235 7.19 12.13 12.84
N LYS A 236 6.91 12.13 11.53
CA LYS A 236 5.64 11.67 10.96
C LYS A 236 5.93 10.74 9.78
N ILE A 237 5.49 9.51 9.89
CA ILE A 237 5.67 8.53 8.81
C ILE A 237 4.32 8.06 8.31
N LEU A 238 4.11 8.20 7.02
CA LEU A 238 2.98 7.61 6.32
C LEU A 238 3.46 6.37 5.59
N LEU A 239 2.70 5.30 5.66
CA LEU A 239 2.96 4.06 4.93
C LEU A 239 1.82 3.84 3.94
N ASN A 240 2.15 3.66 2.68
CA ASN A 240 1.16 3.36 1.67
C ASN A 240 1.82 2.71 0.45
N ALA A 241 1.53 1.44 0.21
CA ALA A 241 2.04 0.76 -0.99
C ALA A 241 1.48 1.36 -2.29
N THR A 242 0.40 2.10 -2.20
CA THR A 242 -0.39 2.58 -3.32
C THR A 242 -0.88 4.02 -3.07
N PRO A 243 0.04 5.00 -2.90
CA PRO A 243 -0.33 6.36 -2.52
C PRO A 243 -1.14 7.10 -3.59
N LEU A 244 -1.14 6.59 -4.84
CA LEU A 244 -1.94 7.08 -5.95
C LEU A 244 -2.91 5.99 -6.40
N GLU A 245 -4.21 6.15 -6.13
CA GLU A 245 -5.24 5.16 -6.51
C GLU A 245 -6.03 5.59 -7.75
N GLN A 246 -6.49 6.81 -7.80
CA GLN A 246 -7.31 7.33 -8.89
C GLN A 246 -6.65 8.48 -9.65
N ASN A 247 -6.02 9.38 -8.92
CA ASN A 247 -5.35 10.54 -9.50
C ASN A 247 -4.21 11.05 -8.60
N VAL A 248 -3.32 11.85 -9.17
CA VAL A 248 -2.13 12.36 -8.50
C VAL A 248 -2.44 13.27 -7.28
N LEU A 249 -3.66 13.83 -7.21
CA LEU A 249 -4.03 14.67 -6.07
C LEU A 249 -4.10 13.89 -4.76
N GLU A 250 -4.40 12.60 -4.83
CA GLU A 250 -4.38 11.73 -3.65
C GLU A 250 -2.97 11.59 -3.08
N PHE A 251 -1.97 11.50 -3.95
CA PHE A 251 -0.57 11.48 -3.56
C PHE A 251 -0.10 12.85 -3.05
N TYR A 252 -0.42 13.92 -3.80
CA TYR A 252 -0.16 15.29 -3.38
C TYR A 252 -0.70 15.58 -1.96
N ASN A 253 -1.95 15.21 -1.69
CA ASN A 253 -2.60 15.46 -0.40
C ASN A 253 -1.91 14.72 0.77
N GLN A 254 -1.41 13.51 0.54
CA GLN A 254 -0.65 12.78 1.56
C GLN A 254 0.71 13.44 1.85
N LEU A 255 1.36 13.97 0.83
CA LEU A 255 2.62 14.71 0.99
C LEU A 255 2.41 16.06 1.69
N ASP A 256 1.32 16.78 1.40
CA ASP A 256 0.94 18.04 2.05
C ASP A 256 0.71 17.88 3.57
N LEU A 257 0.29 16.69 3.99
CA LEU A 257 0.16 16.36 5.43
C LEU A 257 1.51 16.21 6.14
N LEU A 258 2.54 15.81 5.42
CA LEU A 258 3.88 15.66 6.00
C LEU A 258 4.55 17.01 6.19
N ASP A 259 4.45 17.88 5.20
CA ASP A 259 5.04 19.21 5.21
C ASP A 259 4.35 20.05 4.14
N ASP A 260 3.57 21.05 4.56
CA ASP A 260 2.81 21.93 3.65
C ASP A 260 3.66 23.07 3.07
N THR A 261 4.95 23.08 3.34
CA THR A 261 5.84 24.17 2.94
C THR A 261 6.70 23.87 1.71
N PHE A 262 6.84 22.59 1.32
CA PHE A 262 7.70 22.21 0.18
C PHE A 262 6.94 22.01 -1.13
N LEU A 263 5.64 21.78 -1.10
CA LEU A 263 4.80 21.65 -2.28
C LEU A 263 4.26 23.03 -2.72
N PRO A 264 4.05 23.25 -4.02
CA PRO A 264 3.30 24.40 -4.50
C PRO A 264 1.85 24.32 -3.97
N THR A 265 1.12 25.43 -4.01
CA THR A 265 -0.31 25.37 -3.67
C THR A 265 -1.03 24.38 -4.61
N LEU A 266 -2.12 23.77 -4.14
CA LEU A 266 -2.89 22.84 -4.95
C LEU A 266 -3.36 23.45 -6.29
N ALA A 267 -3.65 24.77 -6.30
CA ALA A 267 -4.04 25.49 -7.50
C ALA A 267 -2.87 25.60 -8.50
N ASP A 268 -1.67 25.95 -8.01
CA ASP A 268 -0.47 26.04 -8.83
C ASP A 268 -0.04 24.67 -9.34
N PHE A 269 -0.11 23.62 -8.49
CA PHE A 269 0.15 22.25 -8.89
C PHE A 269 -0.78 21.81 -10.02
N LYS A 270 -2.09 22.03 -9.90
CA LYS A 270 -3.05 21.70 -10.97
C LYS A 270 -2.73 22.42 -12.26
N LYS A 271 -2.39 23.71 -12.20
CA LYS A 271 -2.07 24.52 -13.37
C LYS A 271 -0.75 24.10 -14.04
N ARG A 272 0.25 23.76 -13.23
CA ARG A 272 1.59 23.45 -13.70
C ARG A 272 1.72 22.00 -14.14
N ASP A 273 1.19 21.06 -13.37
CA ASP A 273 1.51 19.63 -13.49
C ASP A 273 0.34 18.78 -14.04
N CYS A 274 -0.88 19.33 -14.09
CA CYS A 274 -2.05 18.61 -14.59
C CYS A 274 -2.51 19.14 -15.95
N ILE A 275 -2.95 18.22 -16.81
CA ILE A 275 -3.68 18.52 -18.05
C ILE A 275 -5.16 18.38 -17.71
N MET A 276 -5.90 19.50 -17.76
CA MET A 276 -7.32 19.54 -17.43
C MET A 276 -8.16 19.44 -18.70
N LYS A 277 -9.25 18.69 -18.64
CA LYS A 277 -10.30 18.67 -19.67
C LYS A 277 -11.66 18.93 -19.05
N GLN A 278 -12.61 19.37 -19.84
CA GLN A 278 -14.00 19.44 -19.43
C GLN A 278 -14.62 18.04 -19.50
N GLY A 279 -15.08 17.55 -18.36
CA GLY A 279 -15.77 16.26 -18.27
C GLY A 279 -17.20 16.34 -18.81
N VAL A 280 -17.83 15.17 -18.93
CA VAL A 280 -19.19 15.02 -19.49
C VAL A 280 -20.25 15.84 -18.72
N PHE A 281 -20.03 16.12 -17.45
CA PHE A 281 -20.94 16.91 -16.60
C PHE A 281 -20.50 18.37 -16.42
N GLY A 282 -19.61 18.86 -17.27
CA GLY A 282 -19.13 20.27 -17.24
C GLY A 282 -18.10 20.56 -16.15
N PHE A 283 -17.72 19.62 -15.32
CA PHE A 283 -16.64 19.77 -14.33
C PHE A 283 -15.28 19.52 -14.97
N ASN A 284 -14.26 20.24 -14.49
CA ASN A 284 -12.89 20.02 -14.92
C ASN A 284 -12.33 18.72 -14.32
N GLU A 285 -11.92 17.81 -15.19
CA GLU A 285 -11.31 16.54 -14.85
C GLU A 285 -9.84 16.51 -15.28
N ILE A 286 -9.00 15.78 -14.55
CA ILE A 286 -7.61 15.56 -14.93
C ILE A 286 -7.58 14.53 -16.06
N ALA A 287 -7.09 14.97 -17.23
CA ALA A 287 -6.96 14.14 -18.44
C ALA A 287 -5.54 13.59 -18.64
N GLY A 288 -4.58 14.10 -17.92
CA GLY A 288 -3.18 13.73 -18.02
C GLY A 288 -2.29 14.60 -17.14
N TYR A 289 -1.00 14.36 -17.25
CA TYR A 289 0.01 15.01 -16.42
C TYR A 289 1.17 15.52 -17.27
N LYS A 290 1.90 16.47 -16.72
CA LYS A 290 3.13 17.03 -17.29
C LYS A 290 4.13 17.32 -16.16
N ASN A 291 5.39 17.54 -16.48
CA ASN A 291 6.47 17.82 -15.51
C ASN A 291 6.65 16.71 -14.45
N THR A 292 6.39 15.46 -14.81
CA THR A 292 6.40 14.32 -13.88
C THR A 292 7.76 14.10 -13.24
N GLU A 293 8.85 14.23 -14.00
CA GLU A 293 10.22 14.05 -13.50
C GLU A 293 10.64 15.16 -12.54
N GLU A 294 10.25 16.40 -12.81
CA GLU A 294 10.49 17.53 -11.91
C GLU A 294 9.74 17.36 -10.60
N PHE A 295 8.49 16.88 -10.67
CA PHE A 295 7.71 16.58 -9.47
C PHE A 295 8.31 15.43 -8.67
N LYS A 296 8.72 14.33 -9.32
CA LYS A 296 9.43 13.21 -8.65
C LYS A 296 10.68 13.68 -7.92
N THR A 297 11.49 14.48 -8.59
CA THR A 297 12.70 15.05 -7.99
C THR A 297 12.37 15.89 -6.78
N ALA A 298 11.35 16.76 -6.90
CA ALA A 298 10.92 17.61 -5.81
C ALA A 298 10.40 16.86 -4.58
N VAL A 299 9.75 15.73 -4.75
CA VAL A 299 9.19 14.94 -3.64
C VAL A 299 10.14 13.86 -3.11
N SER A 300 11.24 13.60 -3.80
CA SER A 300 12.14 12.48 -3.49
C SER A 300 12.79 12.53 -2.11
N PHE A 301 12.87 13.69 -1.47
CA PHE A 301 13.36 13.81 -0.09
C PHE A 301 12.28 13.55 0.98
N ARG A 302 11.00 13.40 0.57
CA ARG A 302 9.88 13.05 1.44
C ARG A 302 9.21 11.73 1.05
N TYR A 303 9.57 11.18 -0.10
CA TYR A 303 8.97 9.97 -0.64
C TYR A 303 10.01 9.00 -1.16
N ILE A 304 9.89 7.75 -0.74
CA ILE A 304 10.63 6.61 -1.28
C ILE A 304 9.67 5.46 -1.56
N ALA A 305 9.82 4.83 -2.73
CA ALA A 305 9.06 3.63 -3.08
C ALA A 305 9.96 2.67 -3.86
N ARG A 306 9.89 1.40 -3.49
CA ARG A 306 10.62 0.32 -4.14
C ARG A 306 9.67 -0.78 -4.52
N THR A 307 10.00 -1.47 -5.60
CA THR A 307 9.20 -2.57 -6.14
C THR A 307 9.95 -3.88 -5.97
N ARG A 308 9.25 -5.00 -6.01
CA ARG A 308 9.89 -6.32 -6.00
C ARG A 308 10.77 -6.52 -7.22
N ALA A 309 10.33 -6.03 -8.38
CA ALA A 309 11.09 -6.11 -9.62
C ALA A 309 12.48 -5.43 -9.50
N SER A 310 12.58 -4.37 -8.69
CA SER A 310 13.85 -3.68 -8.46
C SER A 310 14.82 -4.44 -7.54
N LEU A 311 14.37 -5.49 -6.89
CA LEU A 311 15.17 -6.26 -5.92
C LEU A 311 15.80 -7.54 -6.52
N GLY A 312 15.63 -7.76 -7.83
CA GLY A 312 16.30 -8.83 -8.59
C GLY A 312 15.70 -10.23 -8.38
N ALA A 313 16.43 -11.27 -8.81
CA ALA A 313 15.99 -12.66 -8.95
C ALA A 313 15.57 -13.41 -7.64
N GLN A 314 15.44 -12.72 -6.54
CA GLN A 314 14.96 -13.31 -5.27
C GLN A 314 13.43 -13.42 -5.20
N TYR A 315 12.73 -13.04 -6.26
CA TYR A 315 11.27 -12.98 -6.30
C TYR A 315 10.68 -14.03 -7.23
N VAL A 316 9.55 -14.58 -6.79
CA VAL A 316 8.76 -15.58 -7.51
C VAL A 316 8.43 -15.10 -8.91
N ASP A 317 8.76 -15.90 -9.89
CA ASP A 317 8.36 -15.69 -11.28
C ASP A 317 6.87 -16.07 -11.39
N ASN A 318 6.02 -15.08 -11.60
CA ASN A 318 4.59 -15.30 -11.72
C ASN A 318 4.23 -15.41 -13.20
N SER A 319 3.47 -16.43 -13.57
CA SER A 319 2.87 -16.49 -14.89
C SER A 319 1.54 -15.73 -14.92
N TYR A 320 1.36 -14.90 -15.92
CA TYR A 320 0.15 -14.09 -16.12
C TYR A 320 -0.54 -14.50 -17.41
N LYS A 321 -1.86 -14.74 -17.30
CA LYS A 321 -2.70 -15.01 -18.45
C LYS A 321 -3.95 -14.14 -18.42
N VAL A 322 -4.18 -13.40 -19.49
CA VAL A 322 -5.41 -12.65 -19.71
C VAL A 322 -6.29 -13.45 -20.65
N LEU A 323 -7.42 -13.90 -20.15
CA LEU A 323 -8.42 -14.60 -20.95
C LEU A 323 -9.50 -13.61 -21.40
N LEU A 324 -9.55 -13.32 -22.69
CA LEU A 324 -10.63 -12.56 -23.31
C LEU A 324 -11.83 -13.47 -23.50
N VAL A 325 -12.88 -13.23 -22.74
CA VAL A 325 -14.08 -14.07 -22.71
C VAL A 325 -15.19 -13.43 -23.53
N PRO A 326 -15.76 -14.12 -24.54
CA PRO A 326 -16.85 -13.61 -25.33
C PRO A 326 -18.11 -13.41 -24.46
N LEU A 327 -18.96 -12.45 -24.83
CA LEU A 327 -20.27 -12.27 -24.19
C LEU A 327 -21.28 -13.25 -24.75
N SER A 328 -22.09 -13.87 -23.89
CA SER A 328 -23.27 -14.62 -24.32
C SER A 328 -24.33 -13.68 -24.91
N ASP A 329 -25.27 -14.25 -25.69
CA ASP A 329 -26.36 -13.45 -26.26
C ASP A 329 -27.32 -12.92 -25.16
N VAL A 330 -27.40 -13.63 -24.05
CA VAL A 330 -28.14 -13.17 -22.85
C VAL A 330 -27.47 -11.92 -22.28
N GLN A 331 -26.14 -11.95 -22.08
CA GLN A 331 -25.38 -10.81 -21.58
C GLN A 331 -25.45 -9.60 -22.54
N LYS A 332 -25.33 -9.81 -23.86
CA LYS A 332 -25.47 -8.74 -24.86
C LYS A 332 -26.82 -8.04 -24.79
N ARG A 333 -27.90 -8.79 -24.52
CA ARG A 333 -29.25 -8.24 -24.35
C ARG A 333 -29.42 -7.46 -23.05
N LEU A 334 -28.88 -7.97 -21.95
CA LEU A 334 -28.94 -7.32 -20.64
C LEU A 334 -28.12 -6.01 -20.59
N ILE A 335 -26.94 -5.98 -21.17
CA ILE A 335 -26.07 -4.79 -21.23
C ILE A 335 -26.76 -3.61 -21.93
N LYS A 336 -27.64 -3.86 -22.90
CA LYS A 336 -28.40 -2.81 -23.57
C LYS A 336 -29.47 -2.15 -22.68
N LYS A 337 -29.88 -2.79 -21.58
CA LYS A 337 -30.97 -2.35 -20.69
C LYS A 337 -30.47 -1.72 -19.37
N THR A 338 -29.19 -1.74 -19.09
CA THR A 338 -28.64 -1.40 -17.78
C THR A 338 -27.88 -0.07 -17.75
N THR A 339 -27.82 0.56 -16.56
CA THR A 339 -27.11 1.82 -16.31
C THR A 339 -25.59 1.69 -16.37
N LEU A 340 -24.88 2.81 -16.50
CA LEU A 340 -23.44 2.93 -16.78
C LEU A 340 -22.54 2.05 -15.88
N TYR A 341 -22.88 1.89 -14.63
CA TYR A 341 -22.04 1.19 -13.64
C TYR A 341 -22.06 -0.34 -13.81
N SER A 342 -23.20 -0.91 -14.17
CA SER A 342 -23.35 -2.34 -14.47
C SER A 342 -22.81 -2.70 -15.86
N MET A 343 -22.65 -1.69 -16.72
CA MET A 343 -22.16 -1.87 -18.09
C MET A 343 -20.64 -2.12 -18.17
N VAL A 344 -19.89 -1.65 -17.18
CA VAL A 344 -18.42 -1.82 -17.13
C VAL A 344 -18.02 -3.26 -16.79
N HIS A 345 -18.89 -3.98 -16.09
CA HIS A 345 -18.57 -5.29 -15.54
C HIS A 345 -19.25 -6.46 -16.28
N ASP A 346 -19.72 -6.24 -17.52
CA ASP A 346 -20.41 -7.24 -18.34
C ASP A 346 -21.27 -8.16 -17.48
N TYR A 347 -22.32 -7.58 -16.99
CA TYR A 347 -23.00 -7.85 -15.78
C TYR A 347 -23.16 -9.31 -15.45
N PRO A 348 -22.85 -9.64 -14.22
CA PRO A 348 -23.32 -10.89 -13.68
C PRO A 348 -24.83 -10.91 -13.73
N PRO A 349 -25.43 -12.05 -14.03
CA PRO A 349 -26.87 -12.26 -14.07
C PRO A 349 -27.63 -11.96 -12.77
N GLY A 350 -27.07 -11.17 -11.86
CA GLY A 350 -27.72 -10.75 -10.63
C GLY A 350 -28.72 -9.60 -10.76
N VAL A 351 -28.68 -8.82 -11.87
CA VAL A 351 -29.69 -7.75 -12.12
C VAL A 351 -31.00 -8.32 -12.63
N ASP A 352 -30.93 -9.34 -13.46
CA ASP A 352 -32.10 -10.07 -13.85
C ASP A 352 -32.12 -11.42 -13.14
N ARG A 353 -32.82 -11.49 -12.00
CA ARG A 353 -32.97 -12.72 -11.22
C ARG A 353 -33.66 -13.84 -11.97
N THR A 354 -34.24 -13.54 -13.15
CA THR A 354 -34.89 -14.51 -14.03
C THR A 354 -33.90 -15.26 -14.92
N VAL A 355 -32.66 -14.78 -15.01
CA VAL A 355 -31.61 -15.43 -15.82
C VAL A 355 -30.83 -16.42 -14.94
N GLU A 356 -30.86 -17.66 -15.34
CA GLU A 356 -30.06 -18.72 -14.72
C GLU A 356 -28.57 -18.44 -14.86
N PHE A 357 -27.82 -18.61 -13.78
CA PHE A 357 -26.38 -18.47 -13.78
C PHE A 357 -25.73 -19.83 -14.05
N ASN A 358 -25.24 -20.03 -15.26
CA ASN A 358 -24.55 -21.24 -15.66
C ASN A 358 -23.47 -20.93 -16.72
N THR A 359 -22.76 -21.93 -17.17
CA THR A 359 -21.65 -21.80 -18.16
C THR A 359 -22.11 -21.27 -19.51
N THR A 360 -23.36 -21.50 -19.91
CA THR A 360 -23.93 -21.02 -21.19
C THR A 360 -24.33 -19.56 -21.12
N THR A 361 -24.95 -19.13 -20.04
CA THR A 361 -25.40 -17.74 -19.85
C THR A 361 -24.28 -16.83 -19.43
N THR A 362 -23.25 -17.38 -18.80
CA THR A 362 -22.10 -16.65 -18.23
C THR A 362 -20.78 -17.27 -18.65
N PRO A 363 -20.23 -16.93 -19.83
CA PRO A 363 -19.00 -17.52 -20.34
C PRO A 363 -17.77 -17.40 -19.41
N LYS A 364 -17.72 -16.36 -18.56
CA LYS A 364 -16.69 -16.29 -17.50
C LYS A 364 -16.78 -17.45 -16.49
N ALA A 365 -17.98 -17.97 -16.23
CA ALA A 365 -18.15 -19.14 -15.38
C ALA A 365 -17.58 -20.39 -16.06
N ALA A 366 -17.77 -20.53 -17.39
CA ALA A 366 -17.15 -21.60 -18.16
C ALA A 366 -15.61 -21.48 -18.14
N ALA A 367 -15.08 -20.28 -18.31
CA ALA A 367 -13.64 -20.03 -18.25
C ALA A 367 -13.07 -20.36 -16.86
N LEU A 368 -13.77 -19.97 -15.78
CA LEU A 368 -13.39 -20.32 -14.41
C LEU A 368 -13.33 -21.85 -14.22
N LEU A 369 -14.34 -22.60 -14.64
CA LEU A 369 -14.36 -24.05 -14.52
C LEU A 369 -13.25 -24.71 -15.35
N LYS A 370 -12.95 -24.19 -16.55
CA LYS A 370 -11.85 -24.70 -17.37
C LYS A 370 -10.48 -24.52 -16.67
N ILE A 371 -10.27 -23.38 -16.02
CA ILE A 371 -9.07 -23.14 -15.20
C ILE A 371 -9.07 -24.10 -14.00
N MET A 372 -10.17 -24.20 -13.26
CA MET A 372 -10.25 -25.08 -12.11
C MET A 372 -9.99 -26.54 -12.45
N ASN A 373 -10.52 -27.04 -13.56
CA ASN A 373 -10.28 -28.39 -14.05
C ASN A 373 -8.82 -28.65 -14.47
N SER A 374 -8.03 -27.59 -14.69
CA SER A 374 -6.59 -27.71 -14.98
C SER A 374 -5.70 -27.72 -13.72
N ILE A 375 -6.30 -27.50 -12.54
CA ILE A 375 -5.58 -27.42 -11.26
C ILE A 375 -5.77 -28.75 -10.52
N ASP A 376 -4.67 -29.33 -10.07
CA ASP A 376 -4.72 -30.43 -9.10
C ASP A 376 -4.98 -29.88 -7.68
N VAL A 377 -6.25 -29.87 -7.27
CA VAL A 377 -6.66 -29.34 -5.96
C VAL A 377 -6.17 -30.17 -4.78
N SER A 378 -5.59 -31.35 -4.99
CA SER A 378 -4.97 -32.12 -3.93
C SER A 378 -3.63 -31.53 -3.48
N THR A 379 -2.94 -30.82 -4.38
CA THR A 379 -1.63 -30.21 -4.16
C THR A 379 -1.66 -28.68 -4.22
N SER A 380 -2.66 -28.08 -4.87
CA SER A 380 -2.77 -26.65 -5.13
C SER A 380 -4.08 -26.05 -4.62
N LYS A 381 -4.10 -24.77 -4.31
CA LYS A 381 -5.27 -24.02 -3.86
C LYS A 381 -5.56 -22.85 -4.79
N ALA A 382 -6.85 -22.59 -5.00
CA ALA A 382 -7.29 -21.48 -5.83
C ALA A 382 -7.90 -20.34 -5.00
N LEU A 383 -7.52 -19.10 -5.34
CA LEU A 383 -8.10 -17.88 -4.83
C LEU A 383 -8.86 -17.19 -5.95
N VAL A 384 -10.15 -16.98 -5.77
CA VAL A 384 -11.02 -16.32 -6.76
C VAL A 384 -11.42 -14.93 -6.24
N TYR A 385 -10.96 -13.90 -6.91
CA TYR A 385 -11.44 -12.55 -6.64
C TYR A 385 -12.75 -12.30 -7.37
N CYS A 386 -13.79 -12.01 -6.60
CA CYS A 386 -15.10 -11.59 -7.14
C CYS A 386 -15.65 -10.44 -6.30
N ARG A 387 -15.85 -9.28 -6.92
CA ARG A 387 -16.27 -8.06 -6.24
C ARG A 387 -17.69 -8.14 -5.66
N PHE A 388 -18.60 -8.81 -6.36
CA PHE A 388 -20.03 -8.78 -6.06
C PHE A 388 -20.45 -9.98 -5.21
N VAL A 389 -21.05 -9.71 -4.03
CA VAL A 389 -21.47 -10.76 -3.07
C VAL A 389 -22.46 -11.75 -3.67
N ASP A 390 -23.45 -11.29 -4.43
CA ASP A 390 -24.39 -12.13 -5.15
C ASP A 390 -23.68 -13.10 -6.11
N CYS A 391 -22.71 -12.59 -6.84
CA CYS A 391 -21.92 -13.39 -7.76
C CYS A 391 -21.06 -14.42 -7.03
N GLN A 392 -20.50 -14.06 -5.87
CA GLN A 392 -19.73 -15.00 -5.04
C GLN A 392 -20.55 -16.23 -4.65
N GLN A 393 -21.84 -16.05 -4.26
CA GLN A 393 -22.71 -17.16 -3.89
C GLN A 393 -23.07 -18.04 -5.10
N LYS A 394 -23.30 -17.44 -6.27
CA LYS A 394 -23.55 -18.20 -7.50
C LYS A 394 -22.32 -18.98 -7.97
N LEU A 395 -21.14 -18.38 -7.88
CA LEU A 395 -19.87 -19.06 -8.17
C LEU A 395 -19.62 -20.20 -7.17
N LYS A 396 -19.95 -20.00 -5.88
CA LYS A 396 -19.87 -21.05 -4.89
C LYS A 396 -20.74 -22.24 -5.30
N GLY A 397 -22.02 -22.03 -5.58
CA GLY A 397 -22.93 -23.11 -6.01
C GLY A 397 -22.41 -23.84 -7.24
N LEU A 398 -22.00 -23.09 -8.28
CA LEU A 398 -21.46 -23.68 -9.51
C LEU A 398 -20.22 -24.57 -9.25
N LEU A 399 -19.29 -24.10 -8.42
CA LEU A 399 -18.07 -24.87 -8.10
C LEU A 399 -18.38 -26.09 -7.21
N GLU A 400 -19.29 -25.96 -6.25
CA GLU A 400 -19.74 -27.09 -5.40
C GLU A 400 -20.46 -28.17 -6.21
N GLU A 401 -21.29 -27.80 -7.17
CA GLU A 401 -21.93 -28.72 -8.13
C GLU A 401 -20.90 -29.47 -8.99
N ASN A 402 -19.71 -28.88 -9.20
CA ASN A 402 -18.60 -29.52 -9.91
C ASN A 402 -17.59 -30.20 -8.99
N GLY A 403 -17.94 -30.44 -7.72
CA GLY A 403 -17.19 -31.24 -6.77
C GLY A 403 -16.10 -30.51 -5.98
N TYR A 404 -15.98 -29.20 -6.06
CA TYR A 404 -15.01 -28.42 -5.30
C TYR A 404 -15.54 -28.04 -3.91
N ARG A 405 -14.66 -28.04 -2.90
CA ARG A 405 -14.96 -27.53 -1.55
C ARG A 405 -14.68 -26.03 -1.52
N VAL A 406 -15.72 -25.20 -1.36
CA VAL A 406 -15.63 -23.76 -1.57
C VAL A 406 -15.91 -22.97 -0.30
N ALA A 407 -15.01 -22.08 0.06
CA ALA A 407 -15.22 -21.05 1.08
C ALA A 407 -15.51 -19.68 0.44
N VAL A 408 -16.35 -18.89 1.10
CA VAL A 408 -16.61 -17.48 0.70
C VAL A 408 -16.31 -16.57 1.88
N LEU A 409 -15.49 -15.55 1.64
CA LEU A 409 -15.22 -14.48 2.59
C LEU A 409 -15.50 -13.12 1.95
N ASN A 410 -16.26 -12.29 2.63
CA ASN A 410 -16.57 -10.93 2.17
C ASN A 410 -16.61 -9.92 3.32
N GLY A 411 -16.84 -8.66 3.00
CA GLY A 411 -16.81 -7.57 3.98
C GLY A 411 -17.84 -7.67 5.11
N THR A 412 -18.86 -8.55 4.99
CA THR A 412 -19.86 -8.78 6.04
C THR A 412 -19.50 -9.93 6.97
N THR A 413 -18.47 -10.72 6.65
CA THR A 413 -18.01 -11.86 7.46
C THR A 413 -17.40 -11.37 8.78
N LYS A 414 -17.88 -11.89 9.90
CA LYS A 414 -17.36 -11.53 11.23
C LYS A 414 -15.90 -11.99 11.39
N VAL A 415 -15.13 -11.24 12.18
CA VAL A 415 -13.68 -11.49 12.35
C VAL A 415 -13.38 -12.91 12.81
N LYS A 416 -14.15 -13.45 13.75
CA LYS A 416 -13.97 -14.83 14.24
C LYS A 416 -14.18 -15.85 13.13
N GLU A 417 -15.29 -15.74 12.42
CA GLU A 417 -15.66 -16.61 11.29
C GLU A 417 -14.63 -16.52 10.16
N LYS A 418 -14.12 -15.30 9.89
CA LYS A 418 -13.05 -15.08 8.92
C LYS A 418 -11.81 -15.88 9.27
N ASN A 419 -11.35 -15.82 10.52
CA ASN A 419 -10.15 -16.52 10.96
C ASN A 419 -10.35 -18.04 10.89
N GLU A 420 -11.48 -18.56 11.37
CA GLU A 420 -11.81 -19.99 11.31
C GLU A 420 -11.87 -20.51 9.86
N THR A 421 -12.44 -19.72 8.94
CA THR A 421 -12.52 -20.07 7.51
C THR A 421 -11.13 -20.07 6.87
N LEU A 422 -10.30 -19.09 7.19
CA LEU A 422 -8.92 -19.03 6.70
C LEU A 422 -8.09 -20.19 7.21
N ASP A 423 -8.19 -20.52 8.49
CA ASP A 423 -7.46 -21.66 9.08
C ASP A 423 -7.87 -22.99 8.42
N LYS A 424 -9.16 -23.19 8.17
CA LYS A 424 -9.67 -24.35 7.41
C LYS A 424 -9.17 -24.35 5.96
N PHE A 425 -9.17 -23.20 5.28
CA PHE A 425 -8.65 -23.12 3.91
C PHE A 425 -7.16 -23.45 3.86
N LEU A 426 -6.36 -22.90 4.77
CA LEU A 426 -4.93 -23.16 4.84
C LEU A 426 -4.61 -24.61 5.24
N SER A 427 -5.46 -25.27 6.05
CA SER A 427 -5.33 -26.68 6.46
C SER A 427 -6.02 -27.68 5.52
N ASN A 428 -6.20 -27.35 4.26
CA ASN A 428 -6.82 -28.22 3.24
C ASN A 428 -8.30 -28.60 3.46
N GLY A 429 -9.02 -27.81 4.27
CA GLY A 429 -10.49 -27.98 4.43
C GLY A 429 -11.30 -27.47 3.23
N TYR A 430 -10.71 -26.59 2.42
CA TYR A 430 -11.31 -26.05 1.19
C TYR A 430 -10.29 -26.04 0.06
N ASP A 431 -10.78 -26.19 -1.18
CA ASP A 431 -9.99 -26.16 -2.41
C ASP A 431 -9.95 -24.75 -2.99
N VAL A 432 -11.05 -24.01 -2.83
CA VAL A 432 -11.24 -22.66 -3.41
C VAL A 432 -11.69 -21.68 -2.33
N LEU A 433 -11.07 -20.51 -2.32
CA LEU A 433 -11.53 -19.36 -1.55
C LEU A 433 -12.01 -18.26 -2.50
N ILE A 434 -13.30 -17.92 -2.43
CA ILE A 434 -13.89 -16.78 -3.16
C ILE A 434 -13.94 -15.58 -2.22
N THR A 435 -13.40 -14.43 -2.64
CA THR A 435 -13.39 -13.26 -1.77
C THR A 435 -13.36 -11.93 -2.53
N ASN A 436 -13.80 -10.87 -1.89
CA ASN A 436 -13.54 -9.48 -2.28
C ASN A 436 -12.69 -8.73 -1.25
N ILE A 437 -12.22 -9.43 -0.22
CA ILE A 437 -11.36 -8.85 0.82
C ILE A 437 -9.94 -8.76 0.29
N GLN A 438 -9.39 -7.55 0.25
CA GLN A 438 -8.04 -7.28 -0.26
C GLN A 438 -7.02 -7.11 0.87
N ARG A 439 -7.46 -7.01 2.12
CA ARG A 439 -6.62 -6.70 3.27
C ARG A 439 -6.80 -7.71 4.41
N GLY A 440 -5.75 -7.91 5.20
CA GLY A 440 -5.81 -8.80 6.35
C GLY A 440 -5.96 -10.28 6.00
N LEU A 441 -5.57 -10.70 4.80
CA LEU A 441 -5.41 -12.11 4.41
C LEU A 441 -3.94 -12.42 4.22
N ASP A 442 -3.47 -13.54 4.75
CA ASP A 442 -2.14 -14.09 4.50
C ASP A 442 -2.32 -15.42 3.78
N LEU A 443 -2.02 -15.45 2.49
CA LEU A 443 -2.37 -16.53 1.57
C LEU A 443 -1.12 -17.06 0.83
N ASN A 444 -0.01 -17.18 1.53
CA ASN A 444 1.27 -17.61 0.94
C ASN A 444 1.21 -18.99 0.29
N ASN A 445 0.31 -19.87 0.75
CA ASN A 445 0.15 -21.26 0.26
C ASN A 445 -0.82 -21.38 -0.93
N VAL A 446 -1.20 -20.27 -1.55
CA VAL A 446 -2.08 -20.27 -2.73
C VAL A 446 -1.23 -20.16 -3.99
N ASP A 447 -1.42 -21.07 -4.92
CA ASP A 447 -0.64 -21.13 -6.17
C ASP A 447 -1.37 -20.51 -7.36
N THR A 448 -2.68 -20.51 -7.33
CA THR A 448 -3.52 -19.99 -8.42
C THR A 448 -4.45 -18.89 -7.95
N CYS A 449 -4.39 -17.75 -8.62
CA CYS A 449 -5.31 -16.64 -8.44
C CYS A 449 -6.12 -16.38 -9.70
N ILE A 450 -7.42 -16.24 -9.56
CA ILE A 450 -8.33 -15.96 -10.67
C ILE A 450 -9.07 -14.66 -10.36
N MET A 451 -8.79 -13.62 -11.13
CA MET A 451 -9.54 -12.36 -11.11
C MET A 451 -10.80 -12.53 -11.96
N TYR A 452 -11.88 -13.01 -11.34
CA TYR A 452 -13.16 -13.20 -12.02
C TYR A 452 -13.82 -11.88 -12.41
N THR A 453 -13.70 -10.87 -11.54
CA THR A 453 -14.12 -9.50 -11.82
C THR A 453 -12.94 -8.55 -11.69
N ILE A 454 -12.93 -7.51 -12.53
CA ILE A 454 -11.92 -6.45 -12.47
C ILE A 454 -12.39 -5.37 -11.50
N ASP A 455 -11.53 -4.94 -10.60
CA ASP A 455 -11.82 -3.78 -9.76
C ASP A 455 -11.46 -2.50 -10.52
N PRO A 456 -12.34 -1.49 -10.55
CA PRO A 456 -12.05 -0.19 -11.16
C PRO A 456 -10.88 0.55 -10.51
N ASN A 457 -10.54 0.17 -9.29
CA ASN A 457 -9.36 0.66 -8.60
C ASN A 457 -8.20 -0.32 -8.80
N PRO A 458 -7.19 0.01 -9.63
CA PRO A 458 -6.07 -0.89 -9.92
C PRO A 458 -5.30 -1.28 -8.66
N GLN A 459 -5.30 -0.41 -7.66
CA GLN A 459 -4.56 -0.64 -6.43
C GLN A 459 -5.14 -1.76 -5.57
N LYS A 460 -6.45 -1.94 -5.64
CA LYS A 460 -7.10 -3.09 -5.00
C LYS A 460 -6.64 -4.41 -5.61
N MET A 461 -6.41 -4.43 -6.91
CA MET A 461 -5.89 -5.59 -7.61
C MET A 461 -4.43 -5.87 -7.20
N VAL A 462 -3.58 -4.84 -7.15
CA VAL A 462 -2.20 -4.94 -6.65
C VAL A 462 -2.14 -5.45 -5.22
N GLN A 463 -3.00 -4.92 -4.34
CA GLN A 463 -3.07 -5.37 -2.94
C GLN A 463 -3.51 -6.82 -2.83
N PHE A 464 -4.45 -7.24 -3.67
CA PHE A 464 -4.93 -8.62 -3.71
C PHE A 464 -3.85 -9.58 -4.22
N GLU A 465 -3.21 -9.26 -5.34
CA GLU A 465 -2.06 -10.00 -5.88
C GLU A 465 -0.94 -10.13 -4.84
N GLY A 466 -0.65 -9.05 -4.12
CA GLY A 466 0.36 -9.01 -3.08
C GLY A 466 0.11 -9.92 -1.87
N ARG A 467 -1.10 -10.48 -1.73
CA ARG A 467 -1.41 -11.44 -0.64
C ARG A 467 -0.82 -12.82 -0.88
N MET A 468 -0.66 -13.21 -2.12
CA MET A 468 -0.10 -14.51 -2.49
C MET A 468 1.42 -14.52 -2.60
N THR A 469 2.03 -13.35 -2.74
CA THR A 469 3.44 -13.23 -3.13
C THR A 469 4.35 -12.83 -1.96
N ARG A 470 3.97 -13.08 -0.71
CA ARG A 470 4.75 -12.69 0.47
C ARG A 470 5.89 -13.64 0.81
N ASP A 471 5.78 -14.91 0.43
CA ASP A 471 6.80 -15.91 0.72
C ASP A 471 7.78 -16.01 -0.44
N PHE A 472 9.07 -15.90 -0.14
CA PHE A 472 10.17 -15.99 -1.10
C PHE A 472 10.52 -17.43 -1.49
N ASN A 473 9.90 -18.41 -0.86
CA ASN A 473 10.21 -19.83 -1.03
C ASN A 473 9.26 -20.56 -1.98
N VAL A 474 8.23 -19.92 -2.52
CA VAL A 474 7.25 -20.57 -3.40
C VAL A 474 7.60 -20.32 -4.85
N MET A 475 7.82 -21.40 -5.61
CA MET A 475 8.48 -21.37 -6.92
C MET A 475 7.69 -20.74 -8.06
N TYR A 476 6.39 -20.96 -8.21
CA TYR A 476 5.59 -20.40 -9.31
C TYR A 476 4.15 -20.13 -8.88
N LYS A 477 3.63 -19.01 -9.29
CA LYS A 477 2.21 -18.67 -9.06
C LYS A 477 1.56 -18.29 -10.40
N SER A 478 0.37 -18.81 -10.63
CA SER A 478 -0.43 -18.50 -11.81
C SER A 478 -1.50 -17.48 -11.49
N LEU A 479 -1.54 -16.39 -12.26
CA LEU A 479 -2.58 -15.37 -12.17
C LEU A 479 -3.38 -15.34 -13.48
N TYR A 480 -4.67 -15.56 -13.38
CA TYR A 480 -5.61 -15.46 -14.49
C TYR A 480 -6.47 -14.22 -14.35
N LEU A 481 -6.55 -13.43 -15.39
CA LEU A 481 -7.44 -12.28 -15.48
C LEU A 481 -8.53 -12.57 -16.51
N LEU A 482 -9.78 -12.69 -16.07
CA LEU A 482 -10.94 -12.92 -16.94
C LEU A 482 -11.54 -11.57 -17.35
N VAL A 483 -11.42 -11.24 -18.63
CA VAL A 483 -11.89 -9.98 -19.21
C VAL A 483 -12.97 -10.26 -20.25
N SER A 484 -14.19 -9.82 -20.01
CA SER A 484 -15.24 -9.94 -21.01
C SER A 484 -15.00 -9.03 -22.22
N MET A 485 -15.24 -9.56 -23.40
CA MET A 485 -15.15 -8.79 -24.65
C MET A 485 -16.31 -7.80 -24.74
N GLY A 486 -16.02 -6.52 -24.63
CA GLY A 486 -17.04 -5.47 -24.70
C GLY A 486 -16.63 -4.26 -23.89
N LYS A 487 -17.52 -3.78 -23.03
CA LYS A 487 -17.27 -2.58 -22.24
C LYS A 487 -16.21 -2.81 -21.16
N GLU A 488 -16.10 -4.01 -20.60
CA GLU A 488 -15.06 -4.32 -19.62
C GLU A 488 -13.66 -4.27 -20.27
N LYS A 489 -13.50 -4.90 -21.46
CA LYS A 489 -12.25 -4.79 -22.21
C LYS A 489 -11.89 -3.34 -22.51
N LYS A 490 -12.86 -2.56 -23.01
CA LYS A 490 -12.66 -1.14 -23.30
C LYS A 490 -12.28 -0.35 -22.04
N PHE A 491 -12.92 -0.61 -20.91
CA PHE A 491 -12.58 0.01 -19.63
C PHE A 491 -11.15 -0.31 -19.19
N VAL A 492 -10.73 -1.57 -19.32
CA VAL A 492 -9.38 -2.00 -19.01
C VAL A 492 -8.35 -1.30 -19.89
N GLU A 493 -8.57 -1.25 -21.19
CA GLU A 493 -7.63 -0.66 -22.16
C GLU A 493 -7.56 0.87 -22.05
N GLU A 494 -8.68 1.55 -21.82
CA GLU A 494 -8.74 3.02 -21.87
C GLU A 494 -8.61 3.69 -20.49
N THR A 495 -9.25 3.15 -19.46
CA THR A 495 -9.33 3.79 -18.14
C THR A 495 -8.33 3.22 -17.15
N LEU A 496 -8.29 1.89 -17.03
CA LEU A 496 -7.43 1.24 -16.04
C LEU A 496 -5.95 1.43 -16.41
N LYS A 497 -5.63 1.32 -17.69
CA LYS A 497 -4.29 1.57 -18.20
C LYS A 497 -3.79 2.99 -17.86
N LEU A 498 -4.61 4.02 -18.08
CA LEU A 498 -4.23 5.40 -17.76
C LEU A 498 -3.96 5.60 -16.26
N ARG A 499 -4.76 4.96 -15.39
CA ARG A 499 -4.55 5.02 -13.93
C ARG A 499 -3.25 4.36 -13.49
N VAL A 500 -2.89 3.27 -14.15
CA VAL A 500 -1.65 2.56 -13.86
C VAL A 500 -0.44 3.31 -14.41
N ASP A 501 -0.53 3.83 -15.62
CA ASP A 501 0.56 4.63 -16.19
C ASP A 501 0.85 5.85 -15.29
N ALA A 502 -0.19 6.54 -14.80
CA ALA A 502 -0.03 7.61 -13.82
C ALA A 502 0.64 7.14 -12.52
N ALA A 503 0.26 5.99 -11.98
CA ALA A 503 0.87 5.45 -10.77
C ALA A 503 2.35 5.09 -10.97
N VAL A 504 2.70 4.54 -12.12
CA VAL A 504 4.10 4.26 -12.49
C VAL A 504 4.88 5.56 -12.68
N ASP A 505 4.30 6.51 -13.41
CA ASP A 505 4.99 7.73 -13.80
C ASP A 505 5.21 8.71 -12.64
N PHE A 506 4.31 8.78 -11.66
CA PHE A 506 4.44 9.72 -10.53
C PHE A 506 5.07 9.11 -9.29
N VAL A 507 4.79 7.85 -9.00
CA VAL A 507 5.11 7.29 -7.68
C VAL A 507 5.99 6.05 -7.72
N ASN A 508 6.60 5.73 -8.88
CA ASN A 508 7.39 4.51 -9.05
C ASN A 508 6.71 3.25 -8.48
N GLN A 509 5.37 3.25 -8.47
CA GLN A 509 4.65 2.08 -8.01
C GLN A 509 4.96 0.91 -8.92
N GLY A 510 5.15 -0.25 -8.31
CA GLY A 510 5.26 -1.50 -9.05
C GLY A 510 4.07 -1.61 -10.00
N LYS A 511 4.33 -1.91 -11.25
CA LYS A 511 3.27 -2.19 -12.21
C LYS A 511 2.41 -3.27 -11.59
N SER A 512 1.10 -3.04 -11.48
CA SER A 512 0.18 -4.16 -11.29
C SER A 512 0.50 -5.17 -12.39
N MET A 513 0.83 -6.36 -11.98
CA MET A 513 1.21 -7.40 -12.93
C MET A 513 0.02 -7.72 -13.83
N THR A 514 -1.21 -7.59 -13.31
CA THR A 514 -2.45 -7.63 -14.07
C THR A 514 -2.48 -6.64 -15.23
N VAL A 515 -1.92 -5.45 -15.06
CA VAL A 515 -1.90 -4.43 -16.12
C VAL A 515 -0.67 -4.60 -17.00
N ALA A 516 0.45 -5.07 -16.48
CA ALA A 516 1.59 -5.46 -17.29
C ALA A 516 1.21 -6.59 -18.27
N ALA A 517 0.46 -7.58 -17.79
CA ALA A 517 -0.05 -8.67 -18.62
C ALA A 517 -0.95 -8.19 -19.77
N LEU A 518 -1.73 -7.12 -19.57
CA LEU A 518 -2.56 -6.52 -20.61
C LEU A 518 -1.76 -5.75 -21.68
N LYS A 519 -0.51 -5.37 -21.38
CA LYS A 519 0.39 -4.70 -22.34
C LYS A 519 1.18 -5.70 -23.21
N GLU A 520 1.42 -6.89 -22.69
CA GLU A 520 2.17 -7.95 -23.39
C GLU A 520 1.21 -8.81 -24.19
N ARG A 521 1.24 -8.66 -25.52
CA ARG A 521 0.34 -9.39 -26.45
C ARG A 521 0.42 -10.91 -26.30
N ASP A 522 1.57 -11.44 -25.89
CA ASP A 522 1.83 -12.88 -25.78
C ASP A 522 1.10 -13.52 -24.58
N ASN A 523 0.61 -12.73 -23.63
CA ASN A 523 -0.14 -13.20 -22.47
C ASN A 523 -1.67 -13.15 -22.64
N ILE A 524 -2.15 -12.70 -23.80
CA ILE A 524 -3.58 -12.55 -24.09
C ILE A 524 -4.06 -13.73 -24.92
N GLU A 525 -4.91 -14.56 -24.33
CA GLU A 525 -5.54 -15.70 -24.98
C GLU A 525 -7.04 -15.46 -25.17
N MET A 526 -7.57 -15.88 -26.32
CA MET A 526 -9.04 -15.94 -26.52
C MET A 526 -9.55 -17.20 -25.85
N PHE A 527 -10.58 -17.04 -25.01
CA PHE A 527 -11.30 -18.18 -24.48
C PHE A 527 -12.17 -18.79 -25.59
N GLU A 528 -11.77 -19.95 -26.04
CA GLU A 528 -12.57 -20.81 -26.90
C GLU A 528 -13.36 -21.72 -25.98
N GLY A 529 -14.69 -21.51 -25.94
CA GLY A 529 -15.65 -22.16 -25.02
C GLY A 529 -15.77 -23.67 -25.23
#